data_a130b9f3b06e697527523b17e2f8643a
#
_entry.id   a130b9f3b06e697527523b17e2f8643a
#
_cell.length_a   1.000
_cell.length_b   1.000
_cell.length_c   1.000
_cell.angle_alpha   90.00
_cell.angle_beta   90.00
_cell.angle_gamma   90.00
#
_symmetry.space_group_name_H-M   'P 1'
#
loop_
_entity.id
_entity.type
_entity.pdbx_description
1 polymer ?
#
loop_
_entity_poly.entity_id
_entity_poly.type
_entity_poly.pdbx_seq_one_letter_code
_entity_poly.pdbx_strand_id
1 'polypeptide(L)'
;MGMPAAVPPSVADSPYFTVQQVLAMPDDGLRRELVYGELLVSPAPRLRHQLVAFRLARWLAEYCDSEGIGRAFMSPADLTWGRDDVLVMPDVFVIGADEIAITEWQALRNIPFVAEITSPSTRGHDRFRKRAVYRDQRVSCYWIIDPESGPAEVWMPGASFPTYEAERLTWQPTGASSPFVVELAGLRAP
;
A
#
# COMPACT_ATOMS: atom_id res chain seq x y z
N MET A 1 -19.55 47.28 -3.29
CA MET A 1 -18.15 46.96 -3.09
C MET A 1 -18.07 45.42 -2.98
N GLY A 2 -17.69 44.75 -4.05
CA GLY A 2 -17.54 43.31 -4.03
C GLY A 2 -16.17 42.95 -3.43
N MET A 3 -16.14 42.02 -2.45
CA MET A 3 -14.90 41.47 -1.95
C MET A 3 -14.25 40.64 -3.07
N PRO A 4 -12.93 40.73 -3.28
CA PRO A 4 -12.26 39.89 -4.24
C PRO A 4 -12.34 38.43 -3.76
N ALA A 5 -12.67 37.51 -4.66
CA ALA A 5 -12.64 36.07 -4.40
C ALA A 5 -11.20 35.65 -4.03
N ALA A 6 -11.07 34.91 -2.93
CA ALA A 6 -9.78 34.36 -2.52
C ALA A 6 -9.25 33.46 -3.66
N VAL A 7 -8.06 33.76 -4.16
CA VAL A 7 -7.36 32.93 -5.12
C VAL A 7 -6.97 31.64 -4.38
N PRO A 8 -7.31 30.44 -4.90
CA PRO A 8 -6.88 29.21 -4.27
C PRO A 8 -5.33 29.16 -4.27
N PRO A 9 -4.70 28.60 -3.21
CA PRO A 9 -3.23 28.51 -3.14
C PRO A 9 -2.70 27.75 -4.37
N SER A 10 -1.60 28.24 -4.93
CA SER A 10 -0.94 27.60 -6.06
C SER A 10 -0.32 26.27 -5.60
N VAL A 11 -0.19 25.31 -6.51
CA VAL A 11 0.45 24.00 -6.24
C VAL A 11 1.89 24.16 -5.72
N ALA A 12 2.50 25.31 -5.92
CA ALA A 12 3.84 25.66 -5.43
C ALA A 12 3.91 25.94 -3.91
N ASP A 13 2.79 26.08 -3.21
CA ASP A 13 2.74 26.43 -1.78
C ASP A 13 2.48 25.24 -0.85
N SER A 14 2.42 24.01 -1.35
CA SER A 14 2.31 22.84 -0.49
C SER A 14 3.64 22.57 0.22
N PRO A 15 3.67 22.46 1.57
CA PRO A 15 4.91 22.21 2.29
C PRO A 15 5.50 20.86 1.87
N TYR A 16 6.79 20.85 1.58
CA TYR A 16 7.57 19.65 1.29
C TYR A 16 8.15 19.10 2.59
N PHE A 17 7.85 17.84 2.90
CA PHE A 17 8.34 17.17 4.10
C PHE A 17 9.40 16.11 3.76
N THR A 18 10.27 15.83 4.72
CA THR A 18 11.18 14.67 4.68
C THR A 18 10.71 13.58 5.62
N VAL A 19 11.19 12.34 5.40
CA VAL A 19 10.91 11.21 6.28
C VAL A 19 11.27 11.53 7.72
N GLN A 20 12.44 12.14 7.96
CA GLN A 20 12.88 12.51 9.31
C GLN A 20 11.89 13.48 9.99
N GLN A 21 11.37 14.45 9.24
CA GLN A 21 10.38 15.39 9.78
C GLN A 21 9.07 14.71 10.14
N VAL A 22 8.62 13.76 9.31
CA VAL A 22 7.37 13.02 9.57
C VAL A 22 7.52 12.10 10.78
N LEU A 23 8.65 11.38 10.89
CA LEU A 23 8.94 10.50 12.03
C LEU A 23 9.14 11.27 13.36
N ALA A 24 9.51 12.56 13.29
CA ALA A 24 9.63 13.43 14.47
C ALA A 24 8.31 14.06 14.90
N MET A 25 7.20 13.88 14.15
CA MET A 25 5.90 14.40 14.53
C MET A 25 5.36 13.65 15.76
N PRO A 26 4.50 14.30 16.57
CA PRO A 26 3.89 13.65 17.73
C PRO A 26 3.09 12.42 17.32
N ASP A 27 3.15 11.37 18.15
CA ASP A 27 2.26 10.21 18.04
C ASP A 27 0.89 10.58 18.65
N ASP A 28 -0.03 10.98 17.79
CA ASP A 28 -1.41 11.36 18.11
C ASP A 28 -2.44 10.32 17.61
N GLY A 29 -1.94 9.13 17.20
CA GLY A 29 -2.76 8.05 16.67
C GLY A 29 -3.17 8.25 15.19
N LEU A 30 -2.68 9.28 14.52
CA LEU A 30 -2.90 9.49 13.10
C LEU A 30 -1.81 8.77 12.28
N ARG A 31 -2.23 8.10 11.23
CA ARG A 31 -1.33 7.52 10.24
C ARG A 31 -0.81 8.62 9.31
N ARG A 32 0.50 8.79 9.27
CA ARG A 32 1.17 9.79 8.43
C ARG A 32 2.05 9.07 7.42
N GLU A 33 1.77 9.31 6.16
CA GLU A 33 2.53 8.78 5.03
C GLU A 33 3.10 9.94 4.21
N LEU A 34 4.19 9.70 3.49
CA LEU A 34 4.86 10.70 2.67
C LEU A 34 5.01 10.17 1.25
N VAL A 35 4.48 10.92 0.29
CA VAL A 35 4.56 10.58 -1.12
C VAL A 35 5.22 11.72 -1.86
N TYR A 36 6.50 11.54 -2.22
CA TYR A 36 7.32 12.56 -2.88
C TYR A 36 7.29 13.92 -2.17
N GLY A 37 7.43 13.89 -0.84
CA GLY A 37 7.44 15.09 0.00
C GLY A 37 6.04 15.61 0.37
N GLU A 38 4.98 15.06 -0.18
CA GLU A 38 3.60 15.40 0.19
C GLU A 38 3.12 14.57 1.37
N LEU A 39 2.72 15.23 2.46
CA LEU A 39 2.20 14.56 3.66
C LEU A 39 0.74 14.13 3.44
N LEU A 40 0.50 12.84 3.62
CA LEU A 40 -0.83 12.24 3.66
C LEU A 40 -1.18 11.85 5.09
N VAL A 41 -2.34 12.26 5.57
CA VAL A 41 -2.81 11.93 6.92
C VAL A 41 -4.10 11.13 6.79
N SER A 42 -4.15 9.97 7.43
CA SER A 42 -5.29 9.07 7.40
C SER A 42 -5.77 8.72 8.82
N PRO A 43 -7.08 8.60 9.04
CA PRO A 43 -7.62 8.13 10.32
C PRO A 43 -7.33 6.64 10.52
N ALA A 44 -7.52 6.17 11.76
CA ALA A 44 -7.44 4.75 12.08
C ALA A 44 -8.41 3.92 11.22
N PRO A 45 -8.00 2.70 10.81
CA PRO A 45 -8.80 1.83 9.96
C PRO A 45 -10.03 1.28 10.70
N ARG A 46 -11.11 1.03 9.95
CA ARG A 46 -12.33 0.40 10.49
C ARG A 46 -12.17 -1.10 10.67
N LEU A 47 -13.05 -1.70 11.50
CA LEU A 47 -13.04 -3.16 11.77
C LEU A 47 -13.04 -4.00 10.48
N ARG A 48 -13.89 -3.66 9.52
CA ARG A 48 -14.01 -4.39 8.25
C ARG A 48 -12.72 -4.37 7.43
N HIS A 49 -12.06 -3.21 7.36
CA HIS A 49 -10.75 -3.06 6.76
C HIS A 49 -9.72 -3.99 7.42
N GLN A 50 -9.64 -3.97 8.75
CA GLN A 50 -8.70 -4.82 9.51
C GLN A 50 -8.97 -6.32 9.28
N LEU A 51 -10.24 -6.73 9.22
CA LEU A 51 -10.59 -8.13 8.97
C LEU A 51 -10.11 -8.61 7.60
N VAL A 52 -10.32 -7.81 6.56
CA VAL A 52 -9.87 -8.13 5.19
C VAL A 52 -8.35 -8.12 5.10
N ALA A 53 -7.69 -7.11 5.67
CA ALA A 53 -6.23 -7.02 5.70
C ALA A 53 -5.61 -8.23 6.43
N PHE A 54 -6.12 -8.59 7.60
CA PHE A 54 -5.64 -9.73 8.38
C PHE A 54 -5.81 -11.07 7.64
N ARG A 55 -6.97 -11.30 7.00
CA ARG A 55 -7.19 -12.52 6.21
C ARG A 55 -6.22 -12.64 5.06
N LEU A 56 -6.05 -11.54 4.31
CA LEU A 56 -5.11 -11.51 3.19
C LEU A 56 -3.69 -11.77 3.66
N ALA A 57 -3.25 -11.10 4.72
CA ALA A 57 -1.92 -11.29 5.28
C ALA A 57 -1.66 -12.73 5.73
N ARG A 58 -2.65 -13.36 6.40
CA ARG A 58 -2.56 -14.75 6.82
C ARG A 58 -2.40 -15.71 5.63
N TRP A 59 -3.24 -15.58 4.60
CA TRP A 59 -3.17 -16.43 3.41
C TRP A 59 -1.89 -16.21 2.62
N LEU A 60 -1.41 -14.96 2.54
CA LEU A 60 -0.12 -14.65 1.93
C LEU A 60 1.04 -15.25 2.73
N ALA A 61 0.99 -15.22 4.06
CA ALA A 61 2.03 -15.81 4.89
C ALA A 61 2.13 -17.34 4.66
N GLU A 62 0.99 -18.05 4.70
CA GLU A 62 0.92 -19.50 4.41
C GLU A 62 1.49 -19.81 3.01
N TYR A 63 1.15 -19.00 2.01
CA TYR A 63 1.64 -19.15 0.65
C TYR A 63 3.15 -18.85 0.54
N CYS A 64 3.62 -17.74 1.09
CA CYS A 64 5.04 -17.38 1.05
C CYS A 64 5.92 -18.45 1.73
N ASP A 65 5.47 -18.98 2.87
CA ASP A 65 6.17 -20.05 3.57
C ASP A 65 6.22 -21.34 2.75
N SER A 66 5.11 -21.71 2.06
CA SER A 66 5.04 -22.91 1.24
C SER A 66 5.90 -22.85 -0.03
N GLU A 67 6.01 -21.67 -0.65
CA GLU A 67 6.73 -21.44 -1.90
C GLU A 67 8.17 -20.94 -1.68
N GLY A 68 8.53 -20.54 -0.45
CA GLY A 68 9.87 -20.03 -0.12
C GLY A 68 10.23 -18.71 -0.79
N ILE A 69 9.25 -17.89 -1.16
CA ILE A 69 9.43 -16.70 -1.99
C ILE A 69 9.63 -15.39 -1.21
N GLY A 70 9.51 -15.43 0.10
CA GLY A 70 9.61 -14.24 0.94
C GLY A 70 8.79 -14.34 2.21
N ARG A 71 8.41 -13.21 2.77
CA ARG A 71 7.61 -13.14 4.00
C ARG A 71 6.55 -12.06 3.90
N ALA A 72 5.32 -12.41 4.29
CA ALA A 72 4.20 -11.46 4.33
C ALA A 72 4.16 -10.68 5.64
N PHE A 73 3.78 -9.40 5.55
CA PHE A 73 3.59 -8.50 6.68
C PHE A 73 2.34 -7.64 6.47
N MET A 74 1.94 -6.95 7.53
CA MET A 74 0.87 -5.95 7.52
C MET A 74 1.27 -4.71 8.32
N SER A 75 0.60 -3.60 8.08
CA SER A 75 0.78 -2.35 8.84
C SER A 75 0.68 -2.57 10.36
N PRO A 76 1.42 -1.74 11.16
CA PRO A 76 2.26 -0.63 10.73
C PRO A 76 3.65 -1.07 10.27
N ALA A 77 4.17 -0.48 9.18
CA ALA A 77 5.53 -0.69 8.69
C ALA A 77 5.96 0.48 7.80
N ASP A 78 7.01 1.19 8.20
CA ASP A 78 7.48 2.41 7.54
C ASP A 78 8.40 2.09 6.37
N LEU A 79 7.85 1.95 5.16
CA LEU A 79 8.61 1.64 3.95
C LEU A 79 9.06 2.92 3.24
N THR A 80 10.36 3.03 3.00
CA THR A 80 10.98 4.22 2.37
C THR A 80 11.78 3.91 1.12
N TRP A 81 12.18 2.67 0.92
CA TRP A 81 13.17 2.26 -0.11
C TRP A 81 14.46 3.09 -0.07
N GLY A 82 14.82 3.62 1.11
CA GLY A 82 15.99 4.49 1.32
C GLY A 82 15.84 5.91 0.77
N ARG A 83 14.63 6.33 0.44
CA ARG A 83 14.33 7.71 0.05
C ARG A 83 14.03 8.54 1.29
N ASP A 84 14.28 9.84 1.18
CA ASP A 84 13.99 10.83 2.23
C ASP A 84 12.65 11.56 2.03
N ASP A 85 12.02 11.34 0.87
CA ASP A 85 10.76 11.96 0.45
C ASP A 85 9.60 10.95 0.28
N VAL A 86 9.83 9.68 0.66
CA VAL A 86 8.83 8.62 0.60
C VAL A 86 8.79 7.85 1.93
N LEU A 87 7.61 7.76 2.53
CA LEU A 87 7.29 6.91 3.65
C LEU A 87 5.86 6.43 3.48
N VAL A 88 5.67 5.17 3.17
CA VAL A 88 4.35 4.57 3.02
C VAL A 88 4.19 3.36 3.93
N MET A 89 2.96 3.12 4.38
CA MET A 89 2.60 2.01 5.25
C MET A 89 1.55 1.15 4.54
N PRO A 90 1.94 0.23 3.64
CA PRO A 90 0.95 -0.61 2.96
C PRO A 90 0.19 -1.49 3.95
N ASP A 91 -1.10 -1.72 3.69
CA ASP A 91 -1.93 -2.51 4.60
C ASP A 91 -1.45 -3.96 4.67
N VAL A 92 -1.07 -4.55 3.52
CA VAL A 92 -0.46 -5.89 3.44
C VAL A 92 0.63 -5.86 2.36
N PHE A 93 1.77 -6.49 2.64
CA PHE A 93 2.88 -6.56 1.67
C PHE A 93 3.73 -7.82 1.87
N VAL A 94 4.55 -8.15 0.86
CA VAL A 94 5.52 -9.23 0.91
C VAL A 94 6.91 -8.66 0.66
N ILE A 95 7.87 -9.02 1.50
CA ILE A 95 9.30 -8.78 1.25
C ILE A 95 9.91 -9.99 0.52
N GLY A 96 10.89 -9.75 -0.34
CA GLY A 96 11.59 -10.83 -1.05
C GLY A 96 12.37 -11.75 -0.11
N ALA A 97 12.60 -12.99 -0.55
CA ALA A 97 13.35 -13.99 0.23
C ALA A 97 14.79 -13.55 0.56
N ASP A 98 15.38 -12.70 -0.27
CA ASP A 98 16.71 -12.11 -0.09
C ASP A 98 16.78 -11.06 1.03
N GLU A 99 15.64 -10.56 1.51
CA GLU A 99 15.57 -9.53 2.55
C GLU A 99 15.05 -10.01 3.91
N ILE A 100 14.76 -11.31 4.07
CA ILE A 100 14.18 -11.86 5.32
C ILE A 100 15.04 -11.59 6.57
N ALA A 101 16.36 -11.42 6.41
CA ALA A 101 17.28 -11.12 7.51
C ALA A 101 17.34 -9.62 7.88
N ILE A 102 16.70 -8.75 7.12
CA ILE A 102 16.66 -7.31 7.42
C ILE A 102 15.67 -7.09 8.56
N THR A 103 16.06 -6.29 9.56
CA THR A 103 15.26 -6.01 10.77
C THR A 103 14.61 -4.63 10.78
N GLU A 104 15.07 -3.73 9.93
CA GLU A 104 14.59 -2.35 9.87
C GLU A 104 13.75 -2.10 8.62
N TRP A 105 12.51 -1.62 8.78
CA TRP A 105 11.60 -1.35 7.66
C TRP A 105 12.19 -0.43 6.60
N GLN A 106 12.90 0.62 7.03
CA GLN A 106 13.51 1.60 6.14
C GLN A 106 14.68 1.04 5.31
N ALA A 107 15.23 -0.11 5.71
CA ALA A 107 16.31 -0.80 5.00
C ALA A 107 15.81 -1.68 3.84
N LEU A 108 14.52 -2.04 3.81
CA LEU A 108 13.93 -2.88 2.78
C LEU A 108 13.93 -2.20 1.40
N ARG A 109 14.19 -3.00 0.36
CA ARG A 109 14.26 -2.56 -1.05
C ARG A 109 13.45 -3.44 -1.99
N ASN A 110 13.37 -4.75 -1.70
CA ASN A 110 12.68 -5.74 -2.52
C ASN A 110 11.31 -6.08 -1.94
N ILE A 111 10.28 -5.41 -2.44
CA ILE A 111 8.88 -5.61 -2.04
C ILE A 111 8.09 -6.02 -3.28
N PRO A 112 8.00 -7.33 -3.59
CA PRO A 112 7.38 -7.81 -4.81
C PRO A 112 5.86 -7.68 -4.84
N PHE A 113 5.21 -7.51 -3.69
CA PHE A 113 3.75 -7.43 -3.59
C PHE A 113 3.30 -6.41 -2.56
N VAL A 114 2.27 -5.65 -2.92
CA VAL A 114 1.57 -4.73 -2.02
C VAL A 114 0.06 -4.84 -2.24
N ALA A 115 -0.72 -4.79 -1.17
CA ALA A 115 -2.16 -4.59 -1.22
C ALA A 115 -2.60 -3.46 -0.27
N GLU A 116 -3.47 -2.60 -0.78
CA GLU A 116 -4.16 -1.57 -0.01
C GLU A 116 -5.65 -1.91 0.09
N ILE A 117 -6.16 -1.90 1.31
CA ILE A 117 -7.58 -2.10 1.59
C ILE A 117 -8.22 -0.72 1.70
N THR A 118 -8.99 -0.34 0.71
CA THR A 118 -9.47 1.05 0.61
C THR A 118 -10.54 1.39 1.65
N SER A 119 -10.56 2.66 1.99
CA SER A 119 -11.69 3.31 2.66
C SER A 119 -12.20 4.45 1.78
N PRO A 120 -13.41 4.98 2.02
CA PRO A 120 -13.88 6.16 1.28
C PRO A 120 -12.93 7.35 1.34
N SER A 121 -12.17 7.51 2.43
CA SER A 121 -11.23 8.62 2.64
C SER A 121 -9.86 8.40 2.00
N THR A 122 -9.41 7.14 1.79
CA THR A 122 -8.05 6.85 1.28
C THR A 122 -8.03 6.48 -0.20
N ARG A 123 -9.17 6.10 -0.80
CA ARG A 123 -9.28 5.59 -2.16
C ARG A 123 -8.55 6.43 -3.23
N GLY A 124 -8.61 7.76 -3.12
CA GLY A 124 -7.90 8.67 -4.03
C GLY A 124 -6.38 8.61 -3.87
N HIS A 125 -5.90 8.53 -2.63
CA HIS A 125 -4.47 8.43 -2.33
C HIS A 125 -3.89 7.11 -2.83
N ASP A 126 -4.58 5.99 -2.58
CA ASP A 126 -4.15 4.66 -2.98
C ASP A 126 -4.07 4.54 -4.50
N ARG A 127 -5.08 5.03 -5.22
CA ARG A 127 -5.17 4.93 -6.69
C ARG A 127 -4.16 5.80 -7.44
N PHE A 128 -3.87 7.00 -6.97
CA PHE A 128 -3.10 7.96 -7.74
C PHE A 128 -1.72 8.23 -7.17
N ARG A 129 -1.59 8.37 -5.85
CA ARG A 129 -0.37 8.81 -5.19
C ARG A 129 0.53 7.63 -4.83
N LYS A 130 0.07 6.69 -4.01
CA LYS A 130 0.83 5.52 -3.62
C LYS A 130 1.17 4.62 -4.80
N ARG A 131 0.25 4.48 -5.78
CA ARG A 131 0.54 3.77 -7.01
C ARG A 131 1.80 4.27 -7.72
N ALA A 132 2.01 5.59 -7.77
CA ALA A 132 3.21 6.16 -8.38
C ALA A 132 4.48 5.69 -7.66
N VAL A 133 4.46 5.69 -6.31
CA VAL A 133 5.55 5.15 -5.49
C VAL A 133 5.78 3.67 -5.81
N TYR A 134 4.76 2.83 -5.72
CA TYR A 134 4.90 1.38 -5.93
C TYR A 134 5.40 1.03 -7.33
N ARG A 135 4.95 1.74 -8.35
CA ARG A 135 5.47 1.61 -9.71
C ARG A 135 6.95 1.97 -9.80
N ASP A 136 7.35 3.13 -9.25
CA ASP A 136 8.71 3.66 -9.34
C ASP A 136 9.68 2.82 -8.49
N GLN A 137 9.19 2.20 -7.41
CA GLN A 137 9.91 1.24 -6.59
C GLN A 137 9.84 -0.21 -7.14
N ARG A 138 9.27 -0.41 -8.34
CA ARG A 138 9.21 -1.69 -9.05
C ARG A 138 8.48 -2.80 -8.28
N VAL A 139 7.47 -2.45 -7.48
CA VAL A 139 6.55 -3.43 -6.91
C VAL A 139 5.93 -4.23 -8.06
N SER A 140 6.09 -5.55 -8.03
CA SER A 140 5.71 -6.42 -9.16
C SER A 140 4.21 -6.61 -9.30
N CYS A 141 3.47 -6.48 -8.21
CA CYS A 141 2.01 -6.59 -8.19
C CYS A 141 1.44 -5.67 -7.10
N TYR A 142 0.48 -4.85 -7.48
CA TYR A 142 -0.20 -3.96 -6.54
C TYR A 142 -1.71 -4.12 -6.65
N TRP A 143 -2.35 -4.48 -5.54
CA TRP A 143 -3.79 -4.66 -5.44
C TRP A 143 -4.44 -3.51 -4.66
N ILE A 144 -5.60 -3.06 -5.13
CA ILE A 144 -6.48 -2.15 -4.41
C ILE A 144 -7.82 -2.86 -4.22
N ILE A 145 -8.19 -3.10 -2.95
CA ILE A 145 -9.34 -3.91 -2.59
C ILE A 145 -10.32 -3.07 -1.75
N ASP A 146 -11.55 -2.93 -2.22
CA ASP A 146 -12.65 -2.42 -1.40
C ASP A 146 -13.11 -3.53 -0.45
N PRO A 147 -13.12 -3.32 0.88
CA PRO A 147 -13.47 -4.38 1.84
C PRO A 147 -14.95 -4.75 1.84
N GLU A 148 -15.81 -3.93 1.24
CA GLU A 148 -17.26 -4.17 1.25
C GLU A 148 -17.72 -4.88 -0.02
N SER A 149 -17.34 -4.39 -1.20
CA SER A 149 -17.90 -4.86 -2.46
C SER A 149 -17.11 -4.38 -3.69
N GLY A 150 -17.58 -4.79 -4.87
CA GLY A 150 -17.05 -4.36 -6.16
C GLY A 150 -15.79 -5.09 -6.60
N PRO A 151 -15.30 -4.81 -7.81
CA PRO A 151 -14.07 -5.39 -8.32
C PRO A 151 -12.86 -4.80 -7.60
N ALA A 152 -11.83 -5.63 -7.44
CA ALA A 152 -10.51 -5.17 -7.02
C ALA A 152 -9.71 -4.67 -8.24
N GLU A 153 -8.83 -3.71 -8.01
CA GLU A 153 -7.88 -3.24 -9.04
C GLU A 153 -6.56 -4.01 -8.89
N VAL A 154 -6.05 -4.49 -10.02
CA VAL A 154 -4.74 -5.14 -10.11
C VAL A 154 -3.85 -4.30 -11.01
N TRP A 155 -2.75 -3.81 -10.46
CA TRP A 155 -1.76 -3.02 -11.15
C TRP A 155 -0.48 -3.85 -11.31
N MET A 156 -0.05 -4.01 -12.57
CA MET A 156 1.20 -4.66 -12.93
C MET A 156 2.25 -3.62 -13.34
N PRO A 157 3.55 -3.92 -13.27
CA PRO A 157 4.61 -3.04 -13.71
C PRO A 157 4.39 -2.59 -15.17
N GLY A 158 4.52 -1.29 -15.41
CA GLY A 158 4.36 -0.71 -16.76
C GLY A 158 2.92 -0.57 -17.26
N ALA A 159 1.92 -1.05 -16.51
CA ALA A 159 0.52 -0.90 -16.90
C ALA A 159 0.08 0.57 -16.80
N SER A 160 -0.57 1.08 -17.84
CA SER A 160 -1.19 2.42 -17.84
C SER A 160 -2.52 2.44 -17.10
N PHE A 161 -3.22 1.30 -17.06
CA PHE A 161 -4.51 1.10 -16.40
C PHE A 161 -4.50 -0.20 -15.61
N PRO A 162 -5.31 -0.31 -14.53
CA PRO A 162 -5.49 -1.57 -13.82
C PRO A 162 -6.35 -2.54 -14.62
N THR A 163 -6.21 -3.82 -14.34
CA THR A 163 -7.31 -4.77 -14.58
C THR A 163 -8.27 -4.74 -13.40
N TYR A 164 -9.54 -5.05 -13.66
CA TYR A 164 -10.60 -5.09 -12.66
C TYR A 164 -11.07 -6.52 -12.50
N GLU A 165 -10.81 -7.11 -11.33
CA GLU A 165 -11.14 -8.49 -11.02
C GLU A 165 -12.34 -8.54 -10.06
N ALA A 166 -13.44 -9.16 -10.51
CA ALA A 166 -14.68 -9.17 -9.75
C ALA A 166 -14.81 -10.37 -8.78
N GLU A 167 -14.15 -11.48 -9.08
CA GLU A 167 -14.31 -12.74 -8.35
C GLU A 167 -13.01 -13.19 -7.70
N ARG A 168 -11.90 -13.15 -8.46
CA ARG A 168 -10.65 -13.78 -8.08
C ARG A 168 -9.45 -12.88 -8.35
N LEU A 169 -8.56 -12.79 -7.38
CA LEU A 169 -7.25 -12.17 -7.52
C LEU A 169 -6.17 -13.23 -7.67
N THR A 170 -5.20 -12.99 -8.55
CA THR A 170 -4.09 -13.91 -8.80
C THR A 170 -2.77 -13.16 -8.80
N TRP A 171 -1.77 -13.69 -8.11
CA TRP A 171 -0.40 -13.23 -8.12
C TRP A 171 0.55 -14.39 -8.36
N GLN A 172 1.40 -14.28 -9.38
CA GLN A 172 2.44 -15.27 -9.70
C GLN A 172 3.81 -14.63 -9.50
N PRO A 173 4.41 -14.75 -8.31
CA PRO A 173 5.76 -14.24 -8.09
C PRO A 173 6.82 -15.06 -8.80
N THR A 174 7.94 -14.43 -9.13
CA THR A 174 9.11 -15.12 -9.67
C THR A 174 9.61 -16.16 -8.66
N GLY A 175 9.82 -17.38 -9.11
CA GLY A 175 10.33 -18.49 -8.30
C GLY A 175 9.25 -19.36 -7.65
N ALA A 176 8.00 -18.92 -7.60
CA ALA A 176 6.92 -19.76 -7.10
C ALA A 176 6.51 -20.84 -8.09
N SER A 177 6.20 -22.03 -7.60
CA SER A 177 5.74 -23.18 -8.39
C SER A 177 4.26 -23.06 -8.81
N SER A 178 3.46 -22.35 -8.01
CA SER A 178 2.03 -22.13 -8.24
C SER A 178 1.63 -20.69 -7.94
N PRO A 179 0.55 -20.16 -8.55
CA PRO A 179 0.06 -18.81 -8.24
C PRO A 179 -0.59 -18.76 -6.86
N PHE A 180 -0.45 -17.61 -6.19
CA PHE A 180 -1.33 -17.24 -5.09
C PHE A 180 -2.69 -16.81 -5.64
N VAL A 181 -3.76 -17.44 -5.15
CA VAL A 181 -5.12 -17.18 -5.62
C VAL A 181 -6.03 -16.85 -4.46
N VAL A 182 -6.81 -15.78 -4.58
CA VAL A 182 -7.75 -15.29 -3.57
C VAL A 182 -9.14 -15.12 -4.18
N GLU A 183 -10.12 -15.82 -3.62
CA GLU A 183 -11.53 -15.56 -3.93
C GLU A 183 -12.01 -14.35 -3.13
N LEU A 184 -12.46 -13.30 -3.81
CA LEU A 184 -12.90 -12.04 -3.16
C LEU A 184 -14.09 -12.26 -2.22
N ALA A 185 -14.99 -13.19 -2.54
CA ALA A 185 -16.09 -13.55 -1.66
C ALA A 185 -15.61 -14.12 -0.32
N GLY A 186 -14.61 -15.02 -0.34
CA GLY A 186 -13.99 -15.56 0.87
C GLY A 186 -13.23 -14.53 1.68
N LEU A 187 -12.49 -13.64 0.98
CA LEU A 187 -11.74 -12.56 1.62
C LEU A 187 -12.67 -11.59 2.36
N ARG A 188 -13.85 -11.32 1.80
CA ARG A 188 -14.87 -10.40 2.31
C ARG A 188 -15.94 -11.06 3.18
N ALA A 189 -15.86 -12.34 3.47
CA ALA A 189 -16.83 -13.00 4.33
C ALA A 189 -16.96 -12.30 5.71
N PRO A 190 -18.09 -12.37 6.41
CA PRO A 190 -18.27 -11.78 7.74
C PRO A 190 -17.27 -12.29 8.77
#